data_fc7be2041c0eb120266da529ecf4a2d4
#
_entry.id   fc7be2041c0eb120266da529ecf4a2d4
#
_cell.length_a   1.000
_cell.length_b   1.000
_cell.length_c   1.000
_cell.angle_alpha   90.00
_cell.angle_beta   90.00
_cell.angle_gamma   90.00
#
_symmetry.space_group_name_H-M   'P 1'
#
loop_
_entity.id
_entity.type
_entity.pdbx_description
1 polymer ?
#
loop_
_entity_poly.entity_id
_entity_poly.type
_entity_poly.pdbx_seq_one_letter_code
_entity_poly.pdbx_strand_id
1 'polypeptide(L)'
;MADEKRERRPQRRQVEDDGLIKKLIEVNRVTKVVKGGKNMRFAALVIVGDGKGKIGVATGKAKEVPEAIEKATLRAKKNMVSVAIVDNTIPHTVVGKFGRGAVLMMPAAEGTGVIAGGPVRAVMEAVGIKNIRTKSHGSQNSGNCVKAAIEGLKELKTAEQVAALRGKTVEEIRS
;
A
#
# COMPACT_ATOMS: atom_id res chain seq x y z
N MET A 1 44.46 -8.65 -34.44
CA MET A 1 44.16 -8.35 -33.03
C MET A 1 42.73 -7.90 -32.95
N ALA A 2 41.83 -8.81 -32.62
CA ALA A 2 40.39 -8.55 -32.47
C ALA A 2 40.08 -8.41 -30.99
N ASP A 3 39.75 -7.17 -30.55
CA ASP A 3 39.33 -6.87 -29.19
C ASP A 3 37.90 -7.40 -28.99
N GLU A 4 37.82 -8.44 -28.19
CA GLU A 4 36.59 -9.04 -27.71
C GLU A 4 35.91 -8.08 -26.73
N LYS A 5 34.98 -7.28 -27.22
CA LYS A 5 33.98 -6.59 -26.36
C LYS A 5 33.11 -7.61 -25.69
N ARG A 6 33.53 -8.11 -24.51
CA ARG A 6 32.69 -8.84 -23.60
C ARG A 6 31.51 -7.95 -23.15
N GLU A 7 30.35 -8.17 -23.74
CA GLU A 7 29.09 -7.62 -23.25
C GLU A 7 28.87 -8.11 -21.81
N ARG A 8 29.02 -7.19 -20.86
CA ARG A 8 28.65 -7.42 -19.47
C ARG A 8 27.13 -7.60 -19.42
N ARG A 9 26.66 -8.84 -19.37
CA ARG A 9 25.27 -9.16 -19.04
C ARG A 9 24.92 -8.47 -17.72
N PRO A 10 23.80 -7.70 -17.64
CA PRO A 10 23.40 -7.10 -16.39
C PRO A 10 23.14 -8.22 -15.38
N GLN A 11 23.92 -8.24 -14.30
CA GLN A 11 23.69 -9.15 -13.19
C GLN A 11 22.26 -8.95 -12.72
N ARG A 12 21.44 -10.00 -12.82
CA ARG A 12 20.16 -10.10 -12.10
C ARG A 12 20.48 -9.89 -10.64
N ARG A 13 20.18 -8.69 -10.12
CA ARG A 13 20.20 -8.45 -8.68
C ARG A 13 19.26 -9.46 -8.07
N GLN A 14 19.83 -10.36 -7.28
CA GLN A 14 19.06 -11.27 -6.44
C GLN A 14 18.14 -10.39 -5.61
N VAL A 15 16.84 -10.60 -5.74
CA VAL A 15 15.84 -9.96 -4.89
C VAL A 15 16.03 -10.65 -3.55
N GLU A 16 16.75 -9.99 -2.63
CA GLU A 16 16.83 -10.43 -1.24
C GLU A 16 15.40 -10.57 -0.74
N ASP A 17 15.10 -11.73 -0.20
CA ASP A 17 13.79 -12.04 0.35
C ASP A 17 13.70 -11.37 1.73
N ASP A 18 13.40 -10.07 1.73
CA ASP A 18 13.37 -9.22 2.93
C ASP A 18 12.19 -9.56 3.87
N GLY A 19 11.55 -10.71 3.71
CA GLY A 19 10.36 -11.10 4.48
C GLY A 19 9.16 -10.15 4.29
N LEU A 20 9.21 -9.26 3.31
CA LEU A 20 8.16 -8.30 3.02
C LEU A 20 7.14 -8.85 2.02
N ILE A 21 5.87 -8.70 2.36
CA ILE A 21 4.75 -9.03 1.47
C ILE A 21 4.68 -7.99 0.35
N LYS A 22 4.90 -8.40 -0.88
CA LYS A 22 4.83 -7.54 -2.07
C LYS A 22 3.58 -7.90 -2.86
N LYS A 23 2.70 -6.91 -3.10
CA LYS A 23 1.47 -7.10 -3.89
C LYS A 23 1.43 -6.11 -5.05
N LEU A 24 1.36 -6.64 -6.26
CA LEU A 24 1.09 -5.87 -7.47
C LEU A 24 -0.42 -5.68 -7.60
N ILE A 25 -0.86 -4.42 -7.66
CA ILE A 25 -2.29 -4.09 -7.76
C ILE A 25 -2.70 -3.92 -9.21
N GLU A 26 -1.93 -3.14 -9.96
CA GLU A 26 -2.30 -2.76 -11.31
C GLU A 26 -1.07 -2.42 -12.14
N VAL A 27 -1.10 -2.78 -13.42
CA VAL A 27 -0.11 -2.36 -14.43
C VAL A 27 -0.83 -1.71 -15.58
N ASN A 28 -0.56 -0.43 -15.79
CA ASN A 28 -1.16 0.36 -16.86
C ASN A 28 -0.11 0.77 -17.89
N ARG A 29 -0.44 0.65 -19.18
CA ARG A 29 0.38 1.21 -20.26
C ARG A 29 0.06 2.69 -20.41
N VAL A 30 1.04 3.55 -20.16
CA VAL A 30 0.93 5.00 -20.27
C VAL A 30 1.71 5.50 -21.47
N THR A 31 1.18 6.48 -22.18
CA THR A 31 1.75 7.00 -23.41
C THR A 31 1.92 8.51 -23.33
N LYS A 32 3.08 9.01 -23.78
CA LYS A 32 3.32 10.43 -24.01
C LYS A 32 3.44 10.64 -25.53
N VAL A 33 2.52 11.42 -26.09
CA VAL A 33 2.59 11.82 -27.50
C VAL A 33 3.59 12.97 -27.64
N VAL A 34 4.49 12.86 -28.59
CA VAL A 34 5.53 13.86 -28.88
C VAL A 34 5.55 14.11 -30.39
N LYS A 35 6.20 15.19 -30.84
CA LYS A 35 6.49 15.42 -32.27
C LYS A 35 7.28 14.23 -32.81
N GLY A 36 6.78 13.57 -33.85
CA GLY A 36 7.39 12.38 -34.43
C GLY A 36 6.96 11.03 -33.87
N GLY A 37 6.06 10.94 -32.85
CA GLY A 37 5.56 9.66 -32.42
C GLY A 37 5.01 9.59 -31.00
N LYS A 38 4.94 8.37 -30.44
CA LYS A 38 4.40 8.07 -29.13
C LYS A 38 5.42 7.32 -28.29
N ASN A 39 5.79 7.87 -27.15
CA ASN A 39 6.62 7.20 -26.16
C ASN A 39 5.76 6.42 -25.17
N MET A 40 5.84 5.09 -25.24
CA MET A 40 5.09 4.20 -24.37
C MET A 40 5.92 3.77 -23.16
N ARG A 41 5.27 3.65 -21.99
CA ARG A 41 5.85 3.12 -20.75
C ARG A 41 4.81 2.32 -19.99
N PHE A 42 5.26 1.51 -19.05
CA PHE A 42 4.40 0.81 -18.12
C PHE A 42 4.47 1.49 -16.75
N ALA A 43 3.30 1.66 -16.12
CA ALA A 43 3.17 2.16 -14.75
C ALA A 43 2.63 1.03 -13.87
N ALA A 44 3.40 0.59 -12.89
CA ALA A 44 3.01 -0.43 -11.92
C ALA A 44 2.69 0.23 -10.57
N LEU A 45 1.55 -0.12 -9.96
CA LEU A 45 1.17 0.23 -8.60
C LEU A 45 1.47 -0.97 -7.69
N VAL A 46 2.37 -0.79 -6.74
CA VAL A 46 2.83 -1.85 -5.84
C VAL A 46 2.63 -1.43 -4.39
N ILE A 47 2.20 -2.39 -3.58
CA ILE A 47 2.11 -2.31 -2.13
C ILE A 47 3.19 -3.23 -1.54
N VAL A 48 3.84 -2.75 -0.50
CA VAL A 48 4.82 -3.51 0.30
C VAL A 48 4.43 -3.40 1.76
N GLY A 49 4.33 -4.51 2.46
CA GLY A 49 4.03 -4.54 3.89
C GLY A 49 4.82 -5.62 4.61
N ASP A 50 4.95 -5.49 5.91
CA ASP A 50 5.65 -6.46 6.78
C ASP A 50 4.71 -7.46 7.46
N GLY A 51 3.38 -7.31 7.24
CA GLY A 51 2.36 -8.11 7.96
C GLY A 51 2.27 -7.83 9.46
N LYS A 52 2.98 -6.81 9.96
CA LYS A 52 3.08 -6.44 11.39
C LYS A 52 2.77 -4.97 11.65
N GLY A 53 2.03 -4.33 10.75
CA GLY A 53 1.58 -2.96 10.90
C GLY A 53 2.36 -1.92 10.10
N LYS A 54 3.35 -2.30 9.28
CA LYS A 54 4.01 -1.34 8.40
C LYS A 54 3.61 -1.58 6.94
N ILE A 55 3.30 -0.51 6.24
CA ILE A 55 2.90 -0.55 4.85
C ILE A 55 3.46 0.62 4.07
N GLY A 56 3.89 0.35 2.84
CA GLY A 56 4.28 1.37 1.89
C GLY A 56 3.60 1.15 0.54
N VAL A 57 3.30 2.23 -0.15
CA VAL A 57 2.76 2.19 -1.51
C VAL A 57 3.57 3.10 -2.42
N ALA A 58 3.79 2.64 -3.63
CA ALA A 58 4.40 3.49 -4.65
C ALA A 58 3.99 3.08 -6.06
N THR A 59 4.13 4.04 -6.97
CA THR A 59 4.01 3.81 -8.40
C THR A 59 5.39 3.90 -9.05
N GLY A 60 5.75 2.90 -9.83
CA GLY A 60 6.95 2.88 -10.67
C GLY A 60 6.59 2.98 -12.15
N LYS A 61 7.42 3.69 -12.92
CA LYS A 61 7.28 3.78 -14.40
C LYS A 61 8.56 3.39 -15.06
N ALA A 62 8.49 2.48 -16.07
CA ALA A 62 9.64 2.06 -16.87
C ALA A 62 9.22 1.69 -18.31
N LYS A 63 10.18 1.35 -19.16
CA LYS A 63 9.91 0.84 -20.50
C LYS A 63 9.36 -0.59 -20.48
N GLU A 64 9.82 -1.38 -19.52
CA GLU A 64 9.41 -2.76 -19.27
C GLU A 64 8.64 -2.91 -17.97
N VAL A 65 7.76 -3.93 -17.90
CA VAL A 65 6.94 -4.21 -16.72
C VAL A 65 7.79 -4.62 -15.51
N PRO A 66 8.77 -5.55 -15.63
CA PRO A 66 9.61 -5.94 -14.48
C PRO A 66 10.36 -4.76 -13.85
N GLU A 67 10.95 -3.90 -14.68
CA GLU A 67 11.63 -2.69 -14.19
C GLU A 67 10.68 -1.72 -13.48
N ALA A 68 9.43 -1.59 -13.98
CA ALA A 68 8.43 -0.73 -13.36
C ALA A 68 8.05 -1.24 -11.97
N ILE A 69 7.89 -2.56 -11.80
CA ILE A 69 7.59 -3.21 -10.52
C ILE A 69 8.77 -3.04 -9.55
N GLU A 70 10.00 -3.28 -9.99
CA GLU A 70 11.20 -3.11 -9.17
C GLU A 70 11.34 -1.66 -8.66
N LYS A 71 11.20 -0.68 -9.54
CA LYS A 71 11.21 0.75 -9.17
C LYS A 71 10.09 1.12 -8.20
N ALA A 72 8.88 0.55 -8.39
CA ALA A 72 7.77 0.75 -7.46
C ALA A 72 8.07 0.15 -6.08
N THR A 73 8.57 -1.08 -6.03
CA THR A 73 8.93 -1.79 -4.80
C THR A 73 9.98 -1.03 -3.99
N LEU A 74 11.05 -0.57 -4.63
CA LEU A 74 12.11 0.21 -3.97
C LEU A 74 11.57 1.53 -3.39
N ARG A 75 10.66 2.21 -4.09
CA ARG A 75 10.02 3.43 -3.60
C ARG A 75 9.04 3.14 -2.46
N ALA A 76 8.27 2.05 -2.55
CA ALA A 76 7.33 1.65 -1.51
C ALA A 76 8.06 1.31 -0.19
N LYS A 77 9.20 0.61 -0.26
CA LYS A 77 10.06 0.34 0.91
C LYS A 77 10.56 1.62 1.60
N LYS A 78 10.89 2.67 0.83
CA LYS A 78 11.34 3.95 1.41
C LYS A 78 10.23 4.73 2.09
N ASN A 79 8.99 4.53 1.66
CA ASN A 79 7.82 5.30 2.12
C ASN A 79 6.90 4.43 3.00
N MET A 80 7.46 3.57 3.83
CA MET A 80 6.66 2.76 4.76
C MET A 80 6.15 3.61 5.93
N VAL A 81 4.88 3.38 6.28
CA VAL A 81 4.17 4.02 7.38
C VAL A 81 3.74 2.97 8.38
N SER A 82 3.81 3.30 9.66
CA SER A 82 3.31 2.46 10.74
C SER A 82 1.83 2.71 10.98
N VAL A 83 1.08 1.63 11.22
CA VAL A 83 -0.37 1.60 11.42
C VAL A 83 -0.69 0.97 12.76
N ALA A 84 -1.62 1.54 13.50
CA ALA A 84 -2.11 0.98 14.77
C ALA A 84 -3.02 -0.23 14.51
N ILE A 85 -2.61 -1.41 14.94
CA ILE A 85 -3.39 -2.66 14.91
C ILE A 85 -3.69 -3.06 16.34
N VAL A 86 -4.94 -3.40 16.63
CA VAL A 86 -5.39 -3.91 17.92
C VAL A 86 -6.22 -5.18 17.66
N ASP A 87 -5.91 -6.27 18.31
CA ASP A 87 -6.64 -7.55 18.22
C ASP A 87 -6.91 -8.03 16.77
N ASN A 88 -5.88 -7.95 15.90
CA ASN A 88 -5.97 -8.30 14.48
C ASN A 88 -6.98 -7.45 13.65
N THR A 89 -7.44 -6.32 14.19
CA THR A 89 -8.35 -5.37 13.55
C THR A 89 -7.89 -3.92 13.78
N ILE A 90 -8.72 -2.95 13.40
CA ILE A 90 -8.48 -1.52 13.65
C ILE A 90 -9.15 -1.08 14.96
N PRO A 91 -8.59 -0.10 15.71
CA PRO A 91 -9.12 0.34 17.00
C PRO A 91 -10.48 1.03 16.91
N HIS A 92 -10.79 1.74 15.85
CA HIS A 92 -12.04 2.46 15.64
C HIS A 92 -12.39 2.63 14.17
N THR A 93 -13.64 2.97 13.90
CA THR A 93 -14.12 3.29 12.54
C THR A 93 -13.44 4.57 12.04
N VAL A 94 -12.99 4.53 10.78
CA VAL A 94 -12.34 5.67 10.12
C VAL A 94 -12.75 5.76 8.65
N VAL A 95 -12.78 6.97 8.10
CA VAL A 95 -13.01 7.24 6.68
C VAL A 95 -11.77 7.91 6.12
N GLY A 96 -10.91 7.14 5.48
CA GLY A 96 -9.76 7.68 4.76
C GLY A 96 -10.17 8.32 3.45
N LYS A 97 -9.59 9.48 3.11
CA LYS A 97 -9.89 10.23 1.89
C LYS A 97 -8.63 10.58 1.12
N PHE A 98 -8.69 10.41 -0.21
CA PHE A 98 -7.62 10.85 -1.10
C PHE A 98 -8.19 11.24 -2.47
N GLY A 99 -8.07 12.51 -2.85
CA GLY A 99 -8.72 13.05 -4.04
C GLY A 99 -10.23 12.81 -4.00
N ARG A 100 -10.79 12.15 -5.02
CA ARG A 100 -12.21 11.77 -5.06
C ARG A 100 -12.50 10.42 -4.38
N GLY A 101 -11.47 9.67 -4.01
CA GLY A 101 -11.64 8.38 -3.34
C GLY A 101 -11.87 8.54 -1.84
N ALA A 102 -12.82 7.79 -1.30
CA ALA A 102 -13.06 7.66 0.12
C ALA A 102 -13.20 6.17 0.46
N VAL A 103 -12.60 5.72 1.56
CA VAL A 103 -12.70 4.35 2.03
C VAL A 103 -13.15 4.36 3.48
N LEU A 104 -14.36 3.86 3.71
CA LEU A 104 -14.87 3.59 5.04
C LEU A 104 -14.25 2.28 5.55
N MET A 105 -13.68 2.29 6.73
CA MET A 105 -13.08 1.13 7.39
C MET A 105 -13.70 0.99 8.77
N MET A 106 -14.22 -0.20 9.07
CA MET A 106 -14.89 -0.52 10.33
C MET A 106 -14.24 -1.74 10.97
N PRO A 107 -13.99 -1.73 12.28
CA PRO A 107 -13.52 -2.91 12.98
C PRO A 107 -14.53 -4.05 12.84
N ALA A 108 -14.04 -5.28 12.89
CA ALA A 108 -14.88 -6.48 12.80
C ALA A 108 -14.48 -7.49 13.86
N ALA A 109 -15.45 -8.31 14.28
CA ALA A 109 -15.22 -9.39 15.22
C ALA A 109 -14.27 -10.44 14.65
N GLU A 110 -13.62 -11.18 15.53
CA GLU A 110 -12.75 -12.27 15.15
C GLU A 110 -13.50 -13.32 14.30
N GLY A 111 -12.83 -13.84 13.28
CA GLY A 111 -13.43 -14.78 12.33
C GLY A 111 -14.18 -14.15 11.15
N THR A 112 -14.40 -12.83 11.12
CA THR A 112 -15.06 -12.16 9.99
C THR A 112 -14.21 -12.16 8.73
N GLY A 113 -12.88 -12.15 8.87
CA GLY A 113 -11.95 -12.03 7.75
C GLY A 113 -11.89 -10.63 7.14
N VAL A 114 -11.20 -10.49 6.01
CA VAL A 114 -11.05 -9.22 5.30
C VAL A 114 -12.16 -9.06 4.27
N ILE A 115 -13.14 -8.20 4.56
CA ILE A 115 -14.22 -7.82 3.64
C ILE A 115 -13.89 -6.47 3.03
N ALA A 116 -13.30 -6.48 1.83
CA ALA A 116 -12.80 -5.30 1.15
C ALA A 116 -12.80 -5.46 -0.36
N GLY A 117 -12.88 -4.34 -1.09
CA GLY A 117 -12.64 -4.32 -2.54
C GLY A 117 -11.18 -4.66 -2.87
N GLY A 118 -10.90 -5.22 -4.05
CA GLY A 118 -9.60 -5.76 -4.44
C GLY A 118 -8.38 -4.93 -4.03
N PRO A 119 -8.26 -3.65 -4.44
CA PRO A 119 -7.12 -2.81 -4.07
C PRO A 119 -6.98 -2.57 -2.56
N VAL A 120 -8.10 -2.35 -1.86
CA VAL A 120 -8.14 -2.13 -0.40
C VAL A 120 -7.83 -3.43 0.34
N ARG A 121 -8.33 -4.58 -0.14
CA ARG A 121 -8.03 -5.90 0.41
C ARG A 121 -6.53 -6.17 0.43
N ALA A 122 -5.86 -5.86 -0.68
CA ALA A 122 -4.41 -6.03 -0.77
C ALA A 122 -3.64 -5.16 0.24
N VAL A 123 -4.16 -3.95 0.57
CA VAL A 123 -3.62 -3.09 1.63
C VAL A 123 -3.75 -3.77 2.98
N MET A 124 -4.96 -4.23 3.35
CA MET A 124 -5.22 -4.84 4.66
C MET A 124 -4.40 -6.11 4.90
N GLU A 125 -4.31 -6.97 3.90
CA GLU A 125 -3.50 -8.18 3.96
C GLU A 125 -2.00 -7.89 4.07
N ALA A 126 -1.49 -6.84 3.37
CA ALA A 126 -0.09 -6.44 3.47
C ALA A 126 0.27 -5.81 4.82
N VAL A 127 -0.67 -5.12 5.46
CA VAL A 127 -0.53 -4.59 6.83
C VAL A 127 -0.56 -5.70 7.88
N GLY A 128 -1.27 -6.80 7.62
CA GLY A 128 -1.47 -7.90 8.55
C GLY A 128 -2.78 -7.85 9.33
N ILE A 129 -3.75 -7.03 8.89
CA ILE A 129 -5.10 -6.99 9.45
C ILE A 129 -5.86 -8.23 8.99
N LYS A 130 -6.43 -8.97 9.95
CA LYS A 130 -7.16 -10.21 9.67
C LYS A 130 -8.68 -10.03 9.63
N ASN A 131 -9.22 -9.08 10.40
CA ASN A 131 -10.67 -8.89 10.55
C ASN A 131 -11.02 -7.42 10.33
N ILE A 132 -11.70 -7.11 9.23
CA ILE A 132 -12.11 -5.74 8.89
C ILE A 132 -13.25 -5.75 7.88
N ARG A 133 -14.15 -4.76 7.99
CA ARG A 133 -15.17 -4.47 6.98
C ARG A 133 -14.88 -3.11 6.36
N THR A 134 -14.84 -3.06 5.04
CA THR A 134 -14.55 -1.82 4.32
C THR A 134 -15.54 -1.59 3.18
N LYS A 135 -15.78 -0.31 2.86
CA LYS A 135 -16.50 0.10 1.67
C LYS A 135 -15.79 1.25 0.98
N SER A 136 -15.48 1.08 -0.30
CA SER A 136 -14.93 2.15 -1.13
C SER A 136 -16.06 2.97 -1.75
N HIS A 137 -15.95 4.29 -1.63
CA HIS A 137 -16.87 5.28 -2.16
C HIS A 137 -16.15 6.25 -3.11
N GLY A 138 -16.88 6.85 -4.01
CA GLY A 138 -16.45 8.00 -4.83
C GLY A 138 -15.62 7.65 -6.05
N SER A 139 -14.50 6.97 -5.91
CA SER A 139 -13.59 6.65 -7.03
C SER A 139 -13.37 5.14 -7.16
N GLN A 140 -13.40 4.65 -8.39
CA GLN A 140 -13.01 3.26 -8.71
C GLN A 140 -11.52 3.13 -9.08
N ASN A 141 -10.78 4.23 -9.13
CA ASN A 141 -9.35 4.22 -9.43
C ASN A 141 -8.58 3.54 -8.30
N SER A 142 -7.89 2.43 -8.63
CA SER A 142 -7.12 1.62 -7.68
C SER A 142 -6.10 2.45 -6.89
N GLY A 143 -5.41 3.39 -7.57
CA GLY A 143 -4.44 4.28 -6.95
C GLY A 143 -5.05 5.21 -5.90
N ASN A 144 -6.27 5.74 -6.16
CA ASN A 144 -6.97 6.60 -5.22
C ASN A 144 -7.50 5.79 -4.02
N CYS A 145 -8.07 4.60 -4.28
CA CYS A 145 -8.57 3.72 -3.22
C CYS A 145 -7.44 3.29 -2.26
N VAL A 146 -6.29 2.87 -2.80
CA VAL A 146 -5.13 2.46 -1.99
C VAL A 146 -4.61 3.62 -1.15
N LYS A 147 -4.44 4.81 -1.74
CA LYS A 147 -3.97 5.98 -0.99
C LYS A 147 -4.98 6.43 0.06
N ALA A 148 -6.27 6.44 -0.26
CA ALA A 148 -7.32 6.75 0.70
C ALA A 148 -7.31 5.78 1.90
N ALA A 149 -7.17 4.47 1.63
CA ALA A 149 -7.05 3.48 2.70
C ALA A 149 -5.81 3.75 3.60
N ILE A 150 -4.66 4.07 3.02
CA ILE A 150 -3.45 4.36 3.79
C ILE A 150 -3.59 5.66 4.59
N GLU A 151 -4.18 6.71 4.04
CA GLU A 151 -4.41 7.95 4.80
C GLU A 151 -5.34 7.69 6.00
N GLY A 152 -6.44 6.94 5.82
CA GLY A 152 -7.30 6.56 6.95
C GLY A 152 -6.59 5.67 7.99
N LEU A 153 -5.71 4.76 7.56
CA LEU A 153 -4.92 3.94 8.47
C LEU A 153 -3.89 4.77 9.28
N LYS A 154 -3.38 5.88 8.74
CA LYS A 154 -2.49 6.81 9.46
C LYS A 154 -3.23 7.60 10.54
N GLU A 155 -4.52 7.87 10.34
CA GLU A 155 -5.35 8.62 11.29
C GLU A 155 -5.76 7.79 12.51
N LEU A 156 -5.56 6.46 12.46
CA LEU A 156 -5.89 5.57 13.58
C LEU A 156 -5.06 5.89 14.82
N LYS A 157 -5.75 5.98 15.95
CA LYS A 157 -5.15 6.19 17.27
C LYS A 157 -5.53 5.05 18.21
N THR A 158 -4.56 4.55 18.96
CA THR A 158 -4.84 3.57 20.02
C THR A 158 -5.50 4.24 21.23
N ALA A 159 -6.22 3.47 22.04
CA ALA A 159 -6.82 3.99 23.27
C ALA A 159 -5.77 4.63 24.19
N GLU A 160 -4.57 4.05 24.26
CA GLU A 160 -3.43 4.58 25.02
C GLU A 160 -2.99 5.96 24.54
N GLN A 161 -2.88 6.14 23.21
CA GLN A 161 -2.53 7.44 22.63
C GLN A 161 -3.60 8.50 22.93
N VAL A 162 -4.87 8.13 22.87
CA VAL A 162 -5.98 9.04 23.20
C VAL A 162 -5.99 9.36 24.70
N ALA A 163 -5.72 8.37 25.56
CA ALA A 163 -5.59 8.53 27.01
C ALA A 163 -4.51 9.54 27.36
N ALA A 164 -3.31 9.37 26.79
CA ALA A 164 -2.20 10.30 26.98
C ALA A 164 -2.54 11.72 26.52
N LEU A 165 -3.22 11.88 25.38
CA LEU A 165 -3.63 13.19 24.86
C LEU A 165 -4.70 13.88 25.73
N ARG A 166 -5.58 13.12 26.39
CA ARG A 166 -6.66 13.64 27.24
C ARG A 166 -6.29 13.75 28.72
N GLY A 167 -5.13 13.20 29.12
CA GLY A 167 -4.72 13.12 30.54
C GLY A 167 -5.64 12.24 31.39
N LYS A 168 -6.24 11.19 30.78
CA LYS A 168 -7.17 10.26 31.40
C LYS A 168 -6.64 8.84 31.37
N THR A 169 -7.20 7.95 32.19
CA THR A 169 -6.87 6.52 32.13
C THR A 169 -7.57 5.85 30.95
N VAL A 170 -7.03 4.71 30.48
CA VAL A 170 -7.63 3.94 29.36
C VAL A 170 -9.02 3.43 29.73
N GLU A 171 -9.26 3.11 31.01
CA GLU A 171 -10.55 2.65 31.53
C GLU A 171 -11.63 3.73 31.44
N GLU A 172 -11.31 4.98 31.80
CA GLU A 172 -12.21 6.13 31.66
C GLU A 172 -12.56 6.51 30.23
N ILE A 173 -11.78 6.06 29.25
CA ILE A 173 -12.05 6.33 27.83
C ILE A 173 -12.92 5.24 27.20
N ARG A 174 -12.86 4.01 27.74
CA ARG A 174 -13.66 2.88 27.27
C ARG A 174 -15.04 2.78 27.93
N SER A 175 -15.22 3.44 29.08
CA SER A 175 -16.52 3.61 29.71
C SER A 175 -17.37 4.64 28.97
#